data_d50a99641bce0c099331b34daeff2cce
#
_entry.id   d50a99641bce0c099331b34daeff2cce
#
_cell.length_a   1.000
_cell.length_b   1.000
_cell.length_c   1.000
_cell.angle_alpha   90.00
_cell.angle_beta   90.00
_cell.angle_gamma   90.00
#
_symmetry.space_group_name_H-M   'P 1'
#
loop_
_entity.id
_entity.type
_entity.pdbx_description
1 polymer ?
#
loop_
_entity_poly.entity_id
_entity_poly.type
_entity_poly.pdbx_seq_one_letter_code
_entity_poly.pdbx_strand_id
1 'polypeptide(L)'
;MRNAIGLAFAIAAAALVGVDNHSGLAQEQAKMKLAPPQVFQPPFPYSLGIVTQGKRTVYVAGQVALNDKGELVGKDDPEAQARQVFANMKAVLAAAGAKMDDVVKITMIIKNGADFPKIGGVRKDFFKEPYPASTAFIAPLLNPEWLVEVEAVAVVD
;
A
#
# COMPACT_ATOMS: atom_id res chain seq x y z
N MET A 1 -22.96 -2.97 -84.67
CA MET A 1 -23.80 -4.16 -84.40
C MET A 1 -23.13 -4.98 -83.30
N ARG A 2 -23.91 -5.33 -82.30
CA ARG A 2 -23.67 -6.31 -81.20
C ARG A 2 -23.19 -5.72 -79.87
N ASN A 3 -24.22 -5.57 -79.06
CA ASN A 3 -24.14 -5.30 -77.61
C ASN A 3 -23.48 -6.46 -76.86
N ALA A 4 -22.69 -6.11 -75.85
CA ALA A 4 -22.27 -7.04 -74.83
C ALA A 4 -22.67 -6.43 -73.45
N ILE A 5 -23.59 -7.08 -72.80
CA ILE A 5 -24.10 -6.78 -71.45
C ILE A 5 -23.08 -7.30 -70.46
N GLY A 6 -22.48 -6.39 -69.70
CA GLY A 6 -21.62 -6.76 -68.59
C GLY A 6 -22.42 -6.95 -67.30
N LEU A 7 -22.37 -8.14 -66.77
CA LEU A 7 -23.02 -8.54 -65.50
C LEU A 7 -22.16 -8.11 -64.32
N ALA A 8 -22.67 -7.20 -63.49
CA ALA A 8 -21.98 -6.76 -62.28
C ALA A 8 -22.23 -7.78 -61.14
N PHE A 9 -21.20 -8.45 -60.65
CA PHE A 9 -21.26 -9.25 -59.45
C PHE A 9 -21.07 -8.33 -58.23
N ALA A 10 -22.10 -8.20 -57.43
CA ALA A 10 -22.01 -7.61 -56.11
C ALA A 10 -21.39 -8.60 -55.13
N ILE A 11 -20.19 -8.31 -54.64
CA ILE A 11 -19.59 -9.07 -53.56
C ILE A 11 -20.09 -8.48 -52.25
N ALA A 12 -20.94 -9.23 -51.57
CA ALA A 12 -21.34 -8.92 -50.21
C ALA A 12 -20.12 -9.15 -49.24
N ALA A 13 -19.60 -8.06 -48.71
CA ALA A 13 -18.61 -8.13 -47.63
C ALA A 13 -19.33 -8.55 -46.34
N ALA A 14 -19.08 -9.76 -45.90
CA ALA A 14 -19.44 -10.22 -44.56
C ALA A 14 -18.55 -9.48 -43.54
N ALA A 15 -19.17 -8.58 -42.78
CA ALA A 15 -18.51 -8.00 -41.61
C ALA A 15 -18.29 -9.09 -40.56
N LEU A 16 -17.05 -9.52 -40.40
CA LEU A 16 -16.63 -10.26 -39.21
C LEU A 16 -16.75 -9.32 -38.00
N VAL A 17 -17.78 -9.53 -37.18
CA VAL A 17 -17.84 -8.97 -35.83
C VAL A 17 -16.74 -9.65 -35.03
N GLY A 18 -15.60 -8.94 -34.88
CA GLY A 18 -14.58 -9.32 -33.95
C GLY A 18 -15.16 -9.28 -32.54
N VAL A 19 -15.33 -10.42 -31.93
CA VAL A 19 -15.61 -10.53 -30.50
C VAL A 19 -14.28 -10.22 -29.81
N ASP A 20 -14.12 -8.95 -29.41
CA ASP A 20 -13.02 -8.54 -28.58
C ASP A 20 -13.08 -9.29 -27.26
N ASN A 21 -12.23 -10.28 -27.12
CA ASN A 21 -12.08 -11.09 -25.93
C ASN A 21 -11.31 -10.28 -24.87
N HIS A 22 -11.95 -9.27 -24.28
CA HIS A 22 -11.40 -8.43 -23.23
C HIS A 22 -11.44 -9.07 -21.83
N SER A 23 -11.85 -10.35 -21.74
CA SER A 23 -11.98 -11.03 -20.44
C SER A 23 -10.66 -11.57 -19.86
N GLY A 24 -9.55 -11.49 -20.58
CA GLY A 24 -8.26 -12.04 -20.12
C GLY A 24 -7.37 -11.07 -19.35
N LEU A 25 -7.57 -9.75 -19.48
CA LEU A 25 -6.64 -8.76 -18.90
C LEU A 25 -7.12 -8.16 -17.57
N ALA A 26 -8.36 -8.39 -17.15
CA ALA A 26 -8.93 -7.79 -15.94
C ALA A 26 -8.54 -8.54 -14.64
N GLN A 27 -7.99 -9.74 -14.72
CA GLN A 27 -7.78 -10.59 -13.55
C GLN A 27 -6.35 -10.53 -12.97
N GLU A 28 -5.40 -9.93 -13.70
CA GLU A 28 -3.98 -9.91 -13.30
C GLU A 28 -3.60 -8.74 -12.37
N GLN A 29 -4.49 -7.77 -12.16
CA GLN A 29 -4.24 -6.59 -11.32
C GLN A 29 -5.06 -6.53 -10.01
N ALA A 30 -5.60 -7.64 -9.54
CA ALA A 30 -6.40 -7.64 -8.31
C ALA A 30 -5.60 -7.28 -7.05
N LYS A 31 -4.27 -7.44 -7.07
CA LYS A 31 -3.36 -7.06 -5.99
C LYS A 31 -2.05 -6.51 -6.55
N MET A 32 -1.60 -5.35 -6.03
CA MET A 32 -0.31 -4.77 -6.35
C MET A 32 0.54 -4.67 -5.08
N LYS A 33 1.76 -5.21 -5.14
CA LYS A 33 2.75 -5.10 -4.07
C LYS A 33 3.37 -3.69 -4.05
N LEU A 34 3.54 -3.13 -2.86
CA LEU A 34 4.24 -1.86 -2.64
C LEU A 34 5.64 -2.11 -2.11
N ALA A 35 6.63 -1.46 -2.71
CA ALA A 35 8.04 -1.58 -2.34
C ALA A 35 8.76 -0.21 -2.51
N PRO A 36 8.43 0.81 -1.68
CA PRO A 36 9.04 2.12 -1.80
C PRO A 36 10.53 2.07 -1.42
N PRO A 37 11.43 2.71 -2.20
CA PRO A 37 12.88 2.62 -1.98
C PRO A 37 13.35 3.26 -0.68
N GLN A 38 12.53 4.12 -0.06
CA GLN A 38 12.82 4.77 1.22
C GLN A 38 12.59 3.88 2.43
N VAL A 39 12.04 2.69 2.21
CA VAL A 39 11.77 1.71 3.28
C VAL A 39 12.62 0.48 3.07
N PHE A 40 13.24 0.01 4.13
CA PHE A 40 14.03 -1.22 4.09
C PHE A 40 13.22 -2.37 3.51
N GLN A 41 13.77 -3.06 2.49
CA GLN A 41 13.16 -4.19 1.80
C GLN A 41 13.70 -5.50 2.38
N PRO A 42 13.04 -6.12 3.37
CA PRO A 42 13.54 -7.34 3.99
C PRO A 42 13.47 -8.53 3.02
N PRO A 43 14.44 -9.47 3.05
CA PRO A 43 14.49 -10.62 2.18
C PRO A 43 13.57 -11.76 2.66
N PHE A 44 12.35 -11.44 3.09
CA PHE A 44 11.37 -12.39 3.64
C PHE A 44 10.10 -12.46 2.77
N PRO A 45 9.31 -13.55 2.83
CA PRO A 45 8.16 -13.77 1.97
C PRO A 45 6.92 -12.99 2.41
N TYR A 46 7.01 -11.65 2.52
CA TYR A 46 5.87 -10.75 2.74
C TYR A 46 6.00 -9.45 1.94
N SER A 47 4.91 -8.70 1.82
CA SER A 47 4.86 -7.41 1.17
C SER A 47 4.79 -6.30 2.22
N LEU A 48 5.52 -5.20 2.00
CA LEU A 48 5.43 -4.00 2.86
C LEU A 48 4.04 -3.38 2.83
N GLY A 49 3.34 -3.52 1.70
CA GLY A 49 1.96 -3.12 1.52
C GLY A 49 1.36 -3.79 0.30
N ILE A 50 0.03 -3.85 0.27
CA ILE A 50 -0.78 -4.35 -0.84
C ILE A 50 -1.84 -3.29 -1.14
N VAL A 51 -2.08 -3.01 -2.43
CA VAL A 51 -3.24 -2.26 -2.90
C VAL A 51 -4.19 -3.20 -3.61
N THR A 52 -5.50 -3.03 -3.39
CA THR A 52 -6.57 -3.78 -4.07
C THR A 52 -7.38 -2.84 -4.97
N GLN A 53 -8.09 -3.39 -5.97
CA GLN A 53 -8.96 -2.60 -6.87
C GLN A 53 -10.35 -2.31 -6.25
N GLY A 54 -11.01 -1.31 -6.82
CA GLY A 54 -12.31 -0.79 -6.34
C GLY A 54 -12.07 0.60 -5.74
N LYS A 55 -12.79 0.99 -4.72
CA LYS A 55 -12.23 1.94 -3.74
C LYS A 55 -10.99 1.24 -3.23
N ARG A 56 -9.83 1.80 -3.55
CA ARG A 56 -8.57 1.11 -3.32
C ARG A 56 -8.29 1.04 -1.83
N THR A 57 -8.15 -0.16 -1.30
CA THR A 57 -7.70 -0.37 0.07
C THR A 57 -6.21 -0.67 0.07
N VAL A 58 -5.45 0.07 0.85
CA VAL A 58 -4.01 -0.12 1.04
C VAL A 58 -3.78 -0.73 2.41
N TYR A 59 -3.21 -1.91 2.44
CA TYR A 59 -2.77 -2.58 3.67
C TYR A 59 -1.28 -2.34 3.84
N VAL A 60 -0.89 -1.66 4.92
CA VAL A 60 0.51 -1.42 5.28
C VAL A 60 0.89 -2.44 6.34
N ALA A 61 1.87 -3.28 6.02
CA ALA A 61 2.44 -4.24 6.97
C ALA A 61 3.07 -3.52 8.18
N GLY A 62 3.32 -4.26 9.27
CA GLY A 62 4.03 -3.74 10.43
C GLY A 62 5.32 -3.03 10.03
N GLN A 63 5.41 -1.75 10.35
CA GLN A 63 6.60 -0.93 10.14
C GLN A 63 7.34 -0.80 11.47
N VAL A 64 8.65 -0.97 11.41
CA VAL A 64 9.58 -0.79 12.54
C VAL A 64 10.58 0.31 12.21
N ALA A 65 11.35 0.74 13.20
CA ALA A 65 12.22 1.90 13.07
C ALA A 65 13.55 1.60 12.33
N LEU A 66 13.45 1.02 11.13
CA LEU A 66 14.59 0.78 10.25
C LEU A 66 14.64 1.84 9.14
N ASN A 67 15.86 2.32 8.82
CA ASN A 67 16.09 3.15 7.66
C ASN A 67 16.14 2.30 6.36
N ASP A 68 16.44 2.91 5.22
CA ASP A 68 16.55 2.26 3.92
C ASP A 68 17.67 1.23 3.80
N LYS A 69 18.67 1.29 4.72
CA LYS A 69 19.78 0.33 4.82
C LYS A 69 19.49 -0.83 5.78
N GLY A 70 18.33 -0.80 6.48
CA GLY A 70 17.98 -1.78 7.50
C GLY A 70 18.64 -1.52 8.86
N GLU A 71 19.18 -0.33 9.08
CA GLU A 71 19.79 0.08 10.34
C GLU A 71 18.72 0.65 11.29
N LEU A 72 18.83 0.31 12.58
CA LEU A 72 17.91 0.83 13.60
C LEU A 72 18.12 2.33 13.80
N VAL A 73 17.04 3.08 13.74
CA VAL A 73 16.99 4.51 14.08
C VAL A 73 16.39 4.66 15.47
N GLY A 74 17.05 5.47 16.33
CA GLY A 74 16.52 5.76 17.67
C GLY A 74 16.68 4.60 18.65
N LYS A 75 17.88 4.00 18.74
CA LYS A 75 18.17 3.02 19.77
C LYS A 75 17.84 3.60 21.16
N ASP A 76 17.07 2.84 21.94
CA ASP A 76 16.56 3.20 23.27
C ASP A 76 15.75 4.51 23.34
N ASP A 77 15.34 5.06 22.16
CA ASP A 77 14.51 6.25 22.06
C ASP A 77 13.15 5.93 21.40
N PRO A 78 12.08 5.75 22.19
CA PRO A 78 10.77 5.39 21.67
C PRO A 78 10.13 6.49 20.81
N GLU A 79 10.45 7.78 21.03
CA GLU A 79 9.95 8.86 20.20
C GLU A 79 10.63 8.86 18.83
N ALA A 80 11.95 8.74 18.77
CA ALA A 80 12.71 8.65 17.52
C ALA A 80 12.29 7.41 16.72
N GLN A 81 12.10 6.26 17.38
CA GLN A 81 11.59 5.06 16.71
C GLN A 81 10.19 5.28 16.13
N ALA A 82 9.26 5.87 16.89
CA ALA A 82 7.92 6.15 16.40
C ALA A 82 7.92 7.09 15.17
N ARG A 83 8.78 8.12 15.17
CA ARG A 83 8.94 9.03 14.03
C ARG A 83 9.40 8.29 12.78
N GLN A 84 10.39 7.41 12.90
CA GLN A 84 10.88 6.59 11.78
C GLN A 84 9.79 5.64 11.28
N VAL A 85 9.06 4.97 12.17
CA VAL A 85 7.95 4.08 11.82
C VAL A 85 6.88 4.81 11.00
N PHE A 86 6.42 5.99 11.45
CA PHE A 86 5.43 6.76 10.69
C PHE A 86 5.99 7.36 9.40
N ALA A 87 7.29 7.68 9.33
CA ALA A 87 7.94 8.07 8.08
C ALA A 87 7.96 6.92 7.06
N ASN A 88 8.27 5.70 7.50
CA ASN A 88 8.22 4.49 6.67
C ASN A 88 6.79 4.22 6.17
N MET A 89 5.79 4.28 7.06
CA MET A 89 4.38 4.14 6.69
C MET A 89 3.97 5.18 5.64
N LYS A 90 4.36 6.45 5.81
CA LYS A 90 4.10 7.51 4.83
C LYS A 90 4.72 7.20 3.46
N ALA A 91 5.92 6.63 3.42
CA ALA A 91 6.59 6.23 2.17
C ALA A 91 5.86 5.06 1.49
N VAL A 92 5.42 4.05 2.26
CA VAL A 92 4.62 2.93 1.72
C VAL A 92 3.29 3.43 1.15
N LEU A 93 2.59 4.30 1.86
CA LEU A 93 1.34 4.91 1.39
C LEU A 93 1.54 5.73 0.12
N ALA A 94 2.59 6.55 0.06
CA ALA A 94 2.91 7.37 -1.12
C ALA A 94 3.15 6.52 -2.37
N ALA A 95 3.76 5.34 -2.25
CA ALA A 95 3.95 4.39 -3.35
C ALA A 95 2.62 3.85 -3.91
N ALA A 96 1.53 3.92 -3.13
CA ALA A 96 0.17 3.60 -3.57
C ALA A 96 -0.62 4.83 -4.06
N GLY A 97 -0.02 6.01 -4.07
CA GLY A 97 -0.74 7.28 -4.30
C GLY A 97 -1.65 7.69 -3.14
N ALA A 98 -1.44 7.11 -1.95
CA ALA A 98 -2.17 7.40 -0.73
C ALA A 98 -1.39 8.39 0.16
N LYS A 99 -2.09 9.00 1.11
CA LYS A 99 -1.56 9.94 2.11
C LYS A 99 -1.82 9.42 3.51
N MET A 100 -1.18 10.02 4.51
CA MET A 100 -1.49 9.73 5.92
C MET A 100 -2.95 10.05 6.25
N ASP A 101 -3.56 11.05 5.60
CA ASP A 101 -4.97 11.43 5.79
C ASP A 101 -5.95 10.35 5.26
N ASP A 102 -5.50 9.44 4.39
CA ASP A 102 -6.31 8.33 3.86
C ASP A 102 -6.33 7.11 4.80
N VAL A 103 -5.51 7.14 5.87
CA VAL A 103 -5.43 6.05 6.85
C VAL A 103 -6.68 6.04 7.71
N VAL A 104 -7.40 4.91 7.71
CA VAL A 104 -8.63 4.73 8.48
C VAL A 104 -8.43 3.90 9.74
N LYS A 105 -7.36 3.11 9.80
CA LYS A 105 -7.04 2.23 10.93
C LYS A 105 -5.53 2.12 11.12
N ILE A 106 -5.08 2.13 12.37
CA ILE A 106 -3.73 1.73 12.79
C ILE A 106 -3.82 0.73 13.94
N THR A 107 -2.85 -0.19 13.97
CA THR A 107 -2.57 -1.03 15.13
C THR A 107 -1.13 -0.80 15.57
N MET A 108 -0.92 -0.46 16.82
CA MET A 108 0.40 -0.23 17.41
C MET A 108 0.73 -1.36 18.37
N ILE A 109 1.86 -2.00 18.16
CA ILE A 109 2.46 -2.97 19.07
C ILE A 109 3.59 -2.25 19.79
N ILE A 110 3.55 -2.17 21.10
CA ILE A 110 4.47 -1.40 21.91
C ILE A 110 5.16 -2.35 22.88
N LYS A 111 6.49 -2.30 22.93
CA LYS A 111 7.26 -3.19 23.78
C LYS A 111 7.03 -2.91 25.26
N ASN A 112 6.96 -1.63 25.65
CA ASN A 112 6.81 -1.21 27.03
C ASN A 112 5.69 -0.16 27.14
N GLY A 113 4.69 -0.41 27.97
CA GLY A 113 3.56 0.49 28.14
C GLY A 113 3.95 1.90 28.65
N ALA A 114 5.04 2.03 29.38
CA ALA A 114 5.55 3.32 29.83
C ALA A 114 5.99 4.25 28.68
N ASP A 115 6.28 3.68 27.49
CA ASP A 115 6.68 4.45 26.31
C ASP A 115 5.48 4.97 25.50
N PHE A 116 4.26 4.49 25.79
CA PHE A 116 3.05 4.88 25.05
C PHE A 116 2.82 6.39 24.95
N PRO A 117 3.03 7.22 26.03
CA PRO A 117 2.82 8.66 25.91
C PRO A 117 3.74 9.33 24.87
N LYS A 118 5.01 8.89 24.79
CA LYS A 118 5.99 9.39 23.81
C LYS A 118 5.61 8.95 22.41
N ILE A 119 5.42 7.64 22.20
CA ILE A 119 5.04 7.04 20.92
C ILE A 119 3.69 7.62 20.43
N GLY A 120 2.69 7.67 21.30
CA GLY A 120 1.37 8.19 21.00
C GLY A 120 1.36 9.69 20.68
N GLY A 121 2.26 10.45 21.29
CA GLY A 121 2.43 11.89 21.05
C GLY A 121 2.84 12.21 19.62
N VAL A 122 3.71 11.37 19.04
CA VAL A 122 4.20 11.54 17.66
C VAL A 122 3.10 11.49 16.61
N ARG A 123 1.97 10.82 16.87
CA ARG A 123 0.84 10.73 15.92
C ARG A 123 0.33 12.08 15.45
N LYS A 124 0.34 13.09 16.30
CA LYS A 124 -0.13 14.46 15.98
C LYS A 124 0.68 15.12 14.87
N ASP A 125 1.92 14.68 14.66
CA ASP A 125 2.79 15.23 13.63
C ASP A 125 2.53 14.59 12.26
N PHE A 126 1.84 13.45 12.24
CA PHE A 126 1.59 12.65 11.03
C PHE A 126 0.11 12.59 10.63
N PHE A 127 -0.81 12.68 11.57
CA PHE A 127 -2.24 12.58 11.32
C PHE A 127 -2.98 13.87 11.71
N LYS A 128 -4.03 14.18 10.96
CA LYS A 128 -4.97 15.27 11.25
C LYS A 128 -6.34 14.69 11.60
N GLU A 129 -7.19 15.50 12.19
CA GLU A 129 -8.59 15.13 12.39
C GLU A 129 -9.35 15.06 11.04
N PRO A 130 -10.23 14.06 10.91
CA PRO A 130 -10.51 12.96 11.86
C PRO A 130 -9.35 11.96 11.93
N TYR A 131 -8.88 11.67 13.14
CA TYR A 131 -7.82 10.69 13.35
C TYR A 131 -8.27 9.26 12.96
N PRO A 132 -7.34 8.38 12.52
CA PRO A 132 -7.68 6.98 12.25
C PRO A 132 -8.14 6.26 13.53
N ALA A 133 -9.04 5.29 13.37
CA ALA A 133 -9.31 4.34 14.43
C ALA A 133 -8.01 3.66 14.87
N SER A 134 -7.73 3.62 16.17
CA SER A 134 -6.46 3.16 16.70
C SER A 134 -6.64 2.09 17.76
N THR A 135 -5.84 1.03 17.69
CA THR A 135 -5.67 0.04 18.75
C THR A 135 -4.20 0.00 19.13
N ALA A 136 -3.90 -0.09 20.42
CA ALA A 136 -2.56 -0.31 20.91
C ALA A 136 -2.57 -1.46 21.92
N PHE A 137 -1.55 -2.30 21.88
CA PHE A 137 -1.33 -3.34 22.88
C PHE A 137 0.16 -3.53 23.14
N ILE A 138 0.46 -4.12 24.28
CA ILE A 138 1.83 -4.39 24.71
C ILE A 138 2.16 -5.84 24.33
N ALA A 139 3.24 -6.03 23.56
CA ALA A 139 3.79 -7.34 23.24
C ALA A 139 5.30 -7.27 23.00
N PRO A 140 6.01 -8.39 23.19
CA PRO A 140 7.38 -8.51 22.68
C PRO A 140 7.41 -8.33 21.16
N LEU A 141 8.45 -7.65 20.66
CA LEU A 141 8.70 -7.51 19.22
C LEU A 141 9.78 -8.51 18.79
N LEU A 142 9.87 -8.78 17.48
CA LEU A 142 10.80 -9.77 16.93
C LEU A 142 12.27 -9.45 17.19
N ASN A 143 12.61 -8.16 17.26
CA ASN A 143 13.93 -7.70 17.67
C ASN A 143 13.81 -7.01 19.03
N PRO A 144 14.64 -7.37 20.03
CA PRO A 144 14.59 -6.78 21.36
C PRO A 144 14.95 -5.28 21.42
N GLU A 145 15.56 -4.71 20.39
CA GLU A 145 15.85 -3.28 20.28
C GLU A 145 14.69 -2.47 19.66
N TRP A 146 13.69 -3.14 19.08
CA TRP A 146 12.49 -2.45 18.62
C TRP A 146 11.57 -2.11 19.80
N LEU A 147 11.11 -0.90 19.83
CA LEU A 147 10.25 -0.40 20.91
C LEU A 147 8.80 -0.24 20.48
N VAL A 148 8.58 -0.13 19.15
CA VAL A 148 7.25 0.05 18.53
C VAL A 148 7.23 -0.54 17.13
N GLU A 149 6.08 -1.14 16.78
CA GLU A 149 5.72 -1.56 15.43
C GLU A 149 4.31 -1.05 15.14
N VAL A 150 4.05 -0.58 13.92
CA VAL A 150 2.73 -0.08 13.54
C VAL A 150 2.34 -0.59 12.16
N GLU A 151 1.15 -1.17 12.07
CA GLU A 151 0.46 -1.49 10.81
C GLU A 151 -0.67 -0.51 10.54
N ALA A 152 -1.11 -0.41 9.28
CA ALA A 152 -2.19 0.48 8.90
C ALA A 152 -3.07 -0.06 7.78
N VAL A 153 -4.30 0.45 7.73
CA VAL A 153 -5.20 0.32 6.58
C VAL A 153 -5.58 1.72 6.12
N ALA A 154 -5.43 2.00 4.83
CA ALA A 154 -5.88 3.22 4.20
C ALA A 154 -6.89 2.94 3.09
N VAL A 155 -7.80 3.88 2.83
CA VAL A 155 -8.81 3.80 1.76
C VAL A 155 -8.65 5.02 0.87
N VAL A 156 -8.46 4.80 -0.41
CA VAL A 156 -8.22 5.83 -1.44
C VAL A 156 -9.34 5.75 -2.46
N ASP A 157 -9.88 6.89 -2.85
CA ASP A 157 -10.90 7.02 -3.90
C ASP A 157 -10.35 6.75 -5.31
#